data_11a5644fdf33c14530f65dfbbd34143f
#
_entry.id   11a5644fdf33c14530f65dfbbd34143f
#
_cell.length_a   1.000
_cell.length_b   1.000
_cell.length_c   1.000
_cell.angle_alpha   90.00
_cell.angle_beta   90.00
_cell.angle_gamma   90.00
#
_symmetry.space_group_name_H-M   'P 1'
#
loop_
_entity.id
_entity.type
_entity.pdbx_description
1 polymer ?
#
loop_
_entity_poly.entity_id
_entity_poly.type
_entity_poly.pdbx_seq_one_letter_code
_entity_poly.pdbx_strand_id
1 'polypeptide(L)'
;MKCKSFFIIIMIAVFAISICSPVMAQKASETDDSRQTDLKAFKKPDPDNAGESKKKVAPIKNADYWFDKGALCATYGNEKAAINYYQKAIKLDPKRSGAYFSQGVSYGQLGDFAKALPLIDKAIEMEPQNGLFIYGRGRVHLLAGYRQMALADFKKAAELDDEDAQTYMETMAQTE
;
A
#
# COMPACT_ATOMS: atom_id res chain seq x y z
N MET A 1 -31.77 29.97 26.46
CA MET A 1 -32.29 28.60 26.32
C MET A 1 -31.44 27.78 25.34
N LYS A 2 -30.17 27.49 25.67
CA LYS A 2 -29.24 26.74 24.75
C LYS A 2 -28.37 25.71 25.50
N CYS A 3 -28.83 25.17 26.66
CA CYS A 3 -28.05 24.21 27.46
C CYS A 3 -28.66 22.81 27.60
N LYS A 4 -29.78 22.49 26.93
CA LYS A 4 -30.42 21.17 27.07
C LYS A 4 -30.02 20.14 25.99
N SER A 5 -29.43 20.56 24.87
CA SER A 5 -29.00 19.62 23.79
C SER A 5 -27.66 18.95 24.01
N PHE A 6 -26.79 19.53 24.85
CA PHE A 6 -25.45 18.99 25.08
C PHE A 6 -25.43 17.77 26.02
N PHE A 7 -26.42 17.68 26.92
CA PHE A 7 -26.51 16.54 27.86
C PHE A 7 -27.05 15.25 27.23
N ILE A 8 -27.84 15.36 26.18
CA ILE A 8 -28.46 14.19 25.52
C ILE A 8 -27.41 13.43 24.70
N ILE A 9 -26.43 14.13 24.08
CA ILE A 9 -25.39 13.50 23.25
C ILE A 9 -24.39 12.72 24.14
N ILE A 10 -24.10 13.19 25.36
CA ILE A 10 -23.18 12.50 26.27
C ILE A 10 -23.82 11.22 26.85
N MET A 11 -25.11 11.20 27.07
CA MET A 11 -25.83 10.01 27.63
C MET A 11 -25.93 8.89 26.57
N ILE A 12 -26.00 9.20 25.29
CA ILE A 12 -26.03 8.19 24.22
C ILE A 12 -24.64 7.53 24.02
N ALA A 13 -23.56 8.28 24.25
CA ALA A 13 -22.18 7.74 24.14
C ALA A 13 -21.83 6.80 25.31
N VAL A 14 -22.39 7.00 26.49
CA VAL A 14 -22.13 6.13 27.67
C VAL A 14 -22.94 4.83 27.60
N PHE A 15 -24.11 4.82 26.95
CA PHE A 15 -24.93 3.61 26.81
C PHE A 15 -24.46 2.63 25.73
N ALA A 16 -23.65 3.10 24.76
CA ALA A 16 -23.10 2.26 23.69
C ALA A 16 -21.89 1.41 24.13
N ILE A 17 -21.27 1.71 25.28
CA ILE A 17 -20.10 0.96 25.79
C ILE A 17 -20.50 -0.26 26.64
N SER A 18 -21.78 -0.34 27.08
CA SER A 18 -22.24 -1.39 28.00
C SER A 18 -22.89 -2.61 27.32
N ILE A 19 -22.96 -2.67 26.00
CA ILE A 19 -23.52 -3.82 25.24
C ILE A 19 -22.45 -4.50 24.37
N CYS A 20 -21.18 -4.38 24.74
CA CYS A 20 -20.16 -5.28 24.17
C CYS A 20 -20.21 -6.58 24.97
N SER A 21 -21.09 -7.45 24.51
CA SER A 21 -21.42 -8.76 25.10
C SER A 21 -20.18 -9.66 25.16
N PRO A 22 -20.07 -10.50 26.19
CA PRO A 22 -19.00 -11.49 26.36
C PRO A 22 -19.10 -12.69 25.40
N VAL A 23 -19.85 -12.60 24.29
CA VAL A 23 -20.05 -13.67 23.33
C VAL A 23 -18.83 -13.89 22.41
N MET A 24 -17.91 -12.91 22.28
CA MET A 24 -16.68 -13.06 21.47
C MET A 24 -15.52 -13.72 22.23
N ALA A 25 -15.64 -13.94 23.54
CA ALA A 25 -14.58 -14.57 24.34
C ALA A 25 -14.68 -16.11 24.35
N GLN A 26 -15.77 -16.71 23.85
CA GLN A 26 -15.98 -18.16 23.89
C GLN A 26 -15.64 -18.89 22.58
N LYS A 27 -15.20 -18.19 21.52
CA LYS A 27 -14.85 -18.83 20.23
C LYS A 27 -13.34 -18.90 19.96
N ALA A 28 -12.52 -18.52 20.92
CA ALA A 28 -11.06 -18.55 20.82
C ALA A 28 -10.41 -19.76 21.50
N SER A 29 -11.17 -20.71 22.06
CA SER A 29 -10.63 -21.84 22.82
C SER A 29 -10.76 -23.23 22.17
N GLU A 30 -11.23 -23.32 20.92
CA GLU A 30 -11.45 -24.63 20.27
C GLU A 30 -10.65 -24.90 18.99
N THR A 31 -9.60 -24.13 18.67
CA THR A 31 -8.81 -24.35 17.44
C THR A 31 -7.30 -24.51 17.65
N ASP A 32 -6.84 -24.89 18.83
CA ASP A 32 -5.38 -24.95 19.06
C ASP A 32 -4.83 -26.34 19.44
N ASP A 33 -5.55 -27.43 19.17
CA ASP A 33 -5.02 -28.78 19.40
C ASP A 33 -4.42 -29.44 18.13
N SER A 34 -4.60 -28.87 16.95
CA SER A 34 -3.98 -29.41 15.72
C SER A 34 -2.61 -28.80 15.36
N ARG A 35 -2.17 -27.72 16.04
CA ARG A 35 -0.84 -27.12 15.83
C ARG A 35 0.26 -27.66 16.73
N GLN A 36 -0.08 -28.41 17.75
CA GLN A 36 0.90 -28.91 18.72
C GLN A 36 1.56 -30.22 18.32
N THR A 37 1.04 -30.90 17.29
CA THR A 37 1.64 -32.14 16.79
C THR A 37 2.79 -31.93 15.81
N ASP A 38 2.85 -30.77 15.12
CA ASP A 38 3.92 -30.49 14.14
C ASP A 38 5.23 -29.97 14.78
N LEU A 39 5.17 -29.52 16.04
CA LEU A 39 6.34 -29.02 16.76
C LEU A 39 7.23 -30.14 17.34
N LYS A 40 6.74 -31.39 17.39
CA LYS A 40 7.53 -32.55 17.88
C LYS A 40 8.44 -33.20 16.85
N ALA A 41 8.33 -32.83 15.58
CA ALA A 41 9.17 -33.34 14.50
C ALA A 41 10.42 -32.50 14.24
N PHE A 42 10.66 -31.41 15.00
CA PHE A 42 11.90 -30.66 14.89
C PHE A 42 13.00 -31.41 15.64
N LYS A 43 13.63 -32.37 14.95
CA LYS A 43 14.83 -33.07 15.43
C LYS A 43 15.90 -32.02 15.72
N LYS A 44 16.33 -31.91 16.98
CA LYS A 44 17.47 -31.09 17.36
C LYS A 44 18.63 -31.43 16.42
N PRO A 45 19.34 -30.45 15.82
CA PRO A 45 20.53 -30.73 15.05
C PRO A 45 21.60 -31.35 15.98
N ASP A 46 22.19 -32.44 15.52
CA ASP A 46 23.27 -33.12 16.22
C ASP A 46 24.44 -32.13 16.43
N PRO A 47 25.00 -32.05 17.63
CA PRO A 47 26.06 -31.10 17.94
C PRO A 47 27.39 -31.39 17.20
N ASP A 48 27.52 -32.56 16.57
CA ASP A 48 28.76 -32.99 15.90
C ASP A 48 28.80 -32.70 14.40
N ASN A 49 27.71 -32.09 13.82
CA ASN A 49 27.68 -31.65 12.41
C ASN A 49 27.70 -30.12 12.27
N ALA A 50 28.45 -29.44 13.12
CA ALA A 50 28.61 -27.96 13.09
C ALA A 50 29.66 -27.49 12.08
N GLY A 51 29.95 -28.30 11.04
CA GLY A 51 31.03 -28.04 10.06
C GLY A 51 30.62 -27.33 8.76
N GLU A 52 29.36 -27.10 8.50
CA GLU A 52 28.97 -26.26 7.36
C GLU A 52 28.77 -24.81 7.80
N SER A 53 29.85 -24.04 7.69
CA SER A 53 29.78 -22.59 7.75
C SER A 53 28.75 -22.12 6.73
N LYS A 54 27.54 -21.77 7.19
CA LYS A 54 26.60 -20.95 6.40
C LYS A 54 27.33 -19.65 6.07
N LYS A 55 28.08 -19.64 4.94
CA LYS A 55 28.48 -18.40 4.30
C LYS A 55 27.20 -17.58 4.21
N LYS A 56 27.09 -16.49 4.99
CA LYS A 56 26.08 -15.48 4.79
C LYS A 56 26.29 -14.98 3.37
N VAL A 57 25.57 -15.59 2.40
CA VAL A 57 25.52 -15.06 1.05
C VAL A 57 24.91 -13.68 1.20
N ALA A 58 25.72 -12.66 0.96
CA ALA A 58 25.23 -11.29 0.98
C ALA A 58 24.05 -11.21 -0.02
N PRO A 59 22.91 -10.63 0.37
CA PRO A 59 21.75 -10.58 -0.50
C PRO A 59 22.15 -9.95 -1.83
N ILE A 60 21.83 -10.62 -2.93
CA ILE A 60 22.05 -10.07 -4.29
C ILE A 60 21.21 -8.81 -4.37
N LYS A 61 21.90 -7.66 -4.43
CA LYS A 61 21.24 -6.34 -4.51
C LYS A 61 20.88 -6.03 -5.96
N ASN A 62 19.95 -6.82 -6.52
CA ASN A 62 19.37 -6.61 -7.85
C ASN A 62 18.30 -5.48 -7.85
N ALA A 63 17.68 -5.24 -8.99
CA ALA A 63 16.62 -4.24 -9.13
C ALA A 63 15.43 -4.50 -8.21
N ASP A 64 15.03 -5.78 -8.04
CA ASP A 64 13.92 -6.17 -7.16
C ASP A 64 14.22 -5.81 -5.71
N TYR A 65 15.41 -6.15 -5.21
CA TYR A 65 15.83 -5.80 -3.85
C TYR A 65 15.68 -4.30 -3.56
N TRP A 66 16.10 -3.44 -4.51
CA TRP A 66 16.02 -2.01 -4.32
C TRP A 66 14.59 -1.49 -4.45
N PHE A 67 13.80 -2.09 -5.36
CA PHE A 67 12.39 -1.77 -5.51
C PHE A 67 11.61 -2.09 -4.23
N ASP A 68 11.74 -3.30 -3.70
CA ASP A 68 11.06 -3.74 -2.47
C ASP A 68 11.46 -2.87 -1.26
N LYS A 69 12.74 -2.50 -1.20
CA LYS A 69 13.20 -1.58 -0.16
C LYS A 69 12.60 -0.18 -0.30
N GLY A 70 12.40 0.29 -1.53
CA GLY A 70 11.69 1.52 -1.82
C GLY A 70 10.23 1.44 -1.39
N ALA A 71 9.54 0.36 -1.76
CA ALA A 71 8.15 0.13 -1.39
C ALA A 71 7.96 0.09 0.13
N LEU A 72 8.86 -0.60 0.83
CA LEU A 72 8.85 -0.61 2.30
C LEU A 72 9.00 0.80 2.89
N CYS A 73 9.93 1.61 2.38
CA CYS A 73 10.11 2.99 2.85
C CYS A 73 8.87 3.85 2.59
N ALA A 74 8.24 3.73 1.42
CA ALA A 74 7.01 4.44 1.08
C ALA A 74 5.84 4.05 2.00
N THR A 75 5.69 2.75 2.31
CA THR A 75 4.67 2.25 3.26
C THR A 75 4.80 2.89 4.65
N TYR A 76 6.03 3.17 5.09
CA TYR A 76 6.29 3.86 6.35
C TYR A 76 6.35 5.40 6.22
N GLY A 77 5.94 5.97 5.08
CA GLY A 77 5.90 7.42 4.85
C GLY A 77 7.27 8.06 4.65
N ASN A 78 8.32 7.27 4.43
CA ASN A 78 9.66 7.81 4.14
C ASN A 78 9.89 7.94 2.63
N GLU A 79 9.12 8.84 2.01
CA GLU A 79 9.12 9.06 0.56
C GLU A 79 10.49 9.44 0.00
N LYS A 80 11.28 10.23 0.75
CA LYS A 80 12.63 10.62 0.31
C LYS A 80 13.57 9.41 0.20
N ALA A 81 13.48 8.47 1.14
CA ALA A 81 14.26 7.24 1.07
C ALA A 81 13.74 6.32 -0.04
N ALA A 82 12.41 6.22 -0.19
CA ALA A 82 11.78 5.44 -1.25
C ALA A 82 12.25 5.87 -2.64
N ILE A 83 12.23 7.17 -2.94
CA ILE A 83 12.70 7.76 -4.19
C ILE A 83 14.15 7.33 -4.50
N ASN A 84 15.04 7.37 -3.50
CA ASN A 84 16.44 6.97 -3.68
C ASN A 84 16.58 5.47 -4.00
N TYR A 85 15.75 4.62 -3.40
CA TYR A 85 15.77 3.19 -3.66
C TYR A 85 15.16 2.85 -5.02
N TYR A 86 14.04 3.47 -5.40
CA TYR A 86 13.46 3.32 -6.75
C TYR A 86 14.44 3.78 -7.83
N GLN A 87 15.16 4.87 -7.60
CA GLN A 87 16.21 5.31 -8.54
C GLN A 87 17.33 4.28 -8.72
N LYS A 88 17.70 3.56 -7.64
CA LYS A 88 18.67 2.45 -7.74
C LYS A 88 18.09 1.27 -8.53
N ALA A 89 16.82 0.95 -8.32
CA ALA A 89 16.13 -0.09 -9.09
C ALA A 89 16.10 0.25 -10.58
N ILE A 90 15.73 1.48 -10.94
CA ILE A 90 15.70 1.98 -12.32
C ILE A 90 17.09 1.93 -12.99
N LYS A 91 18.15 2.26 -12.23
CA LYS A 91 19.53 2.18 -12.76
C LYS A 91 19.95 0.77 -13.09
N LEU A 92 19.46 -0.23 -12.36
CA LEU A 92 19.77 -1.64 -12.57
C LEU A 92 18.85 -2.28 -13.61
N ASP A 93 17.59 -1.88 -13.64
CA ASP A 93 16.61 -2.30 -14.63
C ASP A 93 15.80 -1.10 -15.14
N PRO A 94 16.24 -0.46 -16.23
CA PRO A 94 15.54 0.67 -16.85
C PRO A 94 14.19 0.31 -17.50
N LYS A 95 13.88 -0.99 -17.64
CA LYS A 95 12.61 -1.47 -18.22
C LYS A 95 11.53 -1.73 -17.18
N ARG A 96 11.82 -1.53 -15.89
CA ARG A 96 10.86 -1.75 -14.80
C ARG A 96 9.91 -0.55 -14.67
N SER A 97 8.79 -0.60 -15.37
CA SER A 97 7.75 0.44 -15.38
C SER A 97 7.26 0.78 -13.96
N GLY A 98 7.01 -0.24 -13.13
CA GLY A 98 6.58 -0.07 -11.73
C GLY A 98 7.54 0.76 -10.88
N ALA A 99 8.85 0.79 -11.19
CA ALA A 99 9.81 1.61 -10.44
C ALA A 99 9.69 3.09 -10.79
N TYR A 100 9.43 3.42 -12.06
CA TYR A 100 9.12 4.80 -12.47
C TYR A 100 7.80 5.27 -11.86
N PHE A 101 6.77 4.43 -11.93
CA PHE A 101 5.48 4.73 -11.32
C PHE A 101 5.59 5.02 -9.83
N SER A 102 6.20 4.10 -9.07
CA SER A 102 6.33 4.24 -7.62
C SER A 102 7.20 5.44 -7.22
N GLN A 103 8.25 5.72 -7.99
CA GLN A 103 9.07 6.93 -7.77
C GLN A 103 8.26 8.20 -8.04
N GLY A 104 7.44 8.22 -9.11
CA GLY A 104 6.55 9.33 -9.44
C GLY A 104 5.50 9.57 -8.35
N VAL A 105 4.86 8.50 -7.86
CA VAL A 105 3.90 8.59 -6.75
C VAL A 105 4.55 9.18 -5.50
N SER A 106 5.77 8.73 -5.14
CA SER A 106 6.49 9.27 -4.00
C SER A 106 6.84 10.76 -4.15
N TYR A 107 7.19 11.22 -5.37
CA TYR A 107 7.33 12.66 -5.62
C TYR A 107 6.00 13.41 -5.48
N GLY A 108 4.90 12.83 -5.96
CA GLY A 108 3.55 13.38 -5.81
C GLY A 108 3.14 13.54 -4.35
N GLN A 109 3.43 12.57 -3.50
CA GLN A 109 3.20 12.64 -2.05
C GLN A 109 4.01 13.75 -1.38
N LEU A 110 5.19 14.06 -1.89
CA LEU A 110 6.02 15.19 -1.42
C LEU A 110 5.59 16.53 -2.03
N GLY A 111 4.61 16.57 -2.94
CA GLY A 111 4.15 17.78 -3.62
C GLY A 111 5.05 18.22 -4.80
N ASP A 112 6.05 17.43 -5.17
CA ASP A 112 6.91 17.73 -6.34
C ASP A 112 6.27 17.17 -7.63
N PHE A 113 5.15 17.78 -8.01
CA PHE A 113 4.36 17.35 -9.17
C PHE A 113 5.12 17.48 -10.49
N ALA A 114 6.06 18.42 -10.56
CA ALA A 114 6.90 18.63 -11.74
C ALA A 114 7.80 17.40 -12.04
N LYS A 115 8.22 16.67 -10.99
CA LYS A 115 8.97 15.43 -11.16
C LYS A 115 8.06 14.20 -11.18
N ALA A 116 6.94 14.25 -10.48
CA ALA A 116 6.01 13.14 -10.37
C ALA A 116 5.40 12.76 -11.72
N LEU A 117 4.76 13.72 -12.40
CA LEU A 117 3.99 13.45 -13.62
C LEU A 117 4.83 12.84 -14.75
N PRO A 118 6.02 13.37 -15.11
CA PRO A 118 6.83 12.77 -16.18
C PRO A 118 7.26 11.33 -15.90
N LEU A 119 7.48 10.97 -14.63
CA LEU A 119 7.84 9.60 -14.24
C LEU A 119 6.66 8.65 -14.39
N ILE A 120 5.46 9.08 -14.01
CA ILE A 120 4.23 8.29 -14.16
C ILE A 120 3.89 8.17 -15.64
N ASP A 121 4.00 9.25 -16.42
CA ASP A 121 3.79 9.21 -17.87
C ASP A 121 4.70 8.20 -18.54
N LYS A 122 5.99 8.17 -18.14
CA LYS A 122 6.93 7.15 -18.65
C LYS A 122 6.50 5.74 -18.29
N ALA A 123 5.97 5.49 -17.10
CA ALA A 123 5.45 4.18 -16.74
C ALA A 123 4.23 3.80 -17.61
N ILE A 124 3.32 4.76 -17.87
CA ILE A 124 2.17 4.57 -18.75
C ILE A 124 2.60 4.33 -20.22
N GLU A 125 3.62 5.03 -20.71
CA GLU A 125 4.19 4.76 -22.04
C GLU A 125 4.71 3.33 -22.18
N MET A 126 5.28 2.77 -21.11
CA MET A 126 5.79 1.40 -21.09
C MET A 126 4.65 0.37 -20.97
N GLU A 127 3.58 0.69 -20.26
CA GLU A 127 2.42 -0.17 -20.04
C GLU A 127 1.11 0.62 -20.19
N PRO A 128 0.67 0.93 -21.43
CA PRO A 128 -0.45 1.86 -21.67
C PRO A 128 -1.83 1.31 -21.28
N GLN A 129 -1.94 -0.01 -21.05
CA GLN A 129 -3.17 -0.67 -20.61
C GLN A 129 -3.18 -0.94 -19.09
N ASN A 130 -2.21 -0.43 -18.36
CA ASN A 130 -2.16 -0.60 -16.91
C ASN A 130 -3.02 0.46 -16.22
N GLY A 131 -4.26 0.09 -15.84
CA GLY A 131 -5.23 0.97 -15.17
C GLY A 131 -4.69 1.60 -13.91
N LEU A 132 -3.92 0.83 -13.10
CA LEU A 132 -3.30 1.32 -11.86
C LEU A 132 -2.37 2.53 -12.10
N PHE A 133 -1.60 2.55 -13.19
CA PHE A 133 -0.71 3.67 -13.46
C PHE A 133 -1.49 4.93 -13.84
N ILE A 134 -2.58 4.76 -14.60
CA ILE A 134 -3.47 5.86 -14.99
C ILE A 134 -4.24 6.37 -13.77
N TYR A 135 -4.77 5.47 -12.94
CA TYR A 135 -5.39 5.84 -11.66
C TYR A 135 -4.42 6.61 -10.76
N GLY A 136 -3.19 6.10 -10.61
CA GLY A 136 -2.15 6.78 -9.83
C GLY A 136 -1.81 8.18 -10.35
N ARG A 137 -1.78 8.39 -11.69
CA ARG A 137 -1.63 9.73 -12.29
C ARG A 137 -2.80 10.63 -11.95
N GLY A 138 -4.02 10.13 -12.04
CA GLY A 138 -5.23 10.85 -11.64
C GLY A 138 -5.17 11.31 -10.19
N ARG A 139 -4.71 10.47 -9.27
CA ARG A 139 -4.48 10.85 -7.87
C ARG A 139 -3.46 11.97 -7.73
N VAL A 140 -2.36 11.93 -8.48
CA VAL A 140 -1.35 13.02 -8.47
C VAL A 140 -1.92 14.30 -9.08
N HIS A 141 -2.70 14.23 -10.14
CA HIS A 141 -3.43 15.38 -10.69
C HIS A 141 -4.40 15.98 -9.66
N LEU A 142 -5.11 15.14 -8.90
CA LEU A 142 -6.01 15.61 -7.85
C LEU A 142 -5.26 16.35 -6.73
N LEU A 143 -4.12 15.80 -6.27
CA LEU A 143 -3.25 16.45 -5.29
C LEU A 143 -2.68 17.78 -5.80
N ALA A 144 -2.41 17.88 -7.10
CA ALA A 144 -1.94 19.10 -7.75
C ALA A 144 -3.07 20.14 -8.02
N GLY A 145 -4.33 19.78 -7.71
CA GLY A 145 -5.49 20.64 -7.97
C GLY A 145 -6.07 20.56 -9.39
N TYR A 146 -5.55 19.69 -10.24
CA TYR A 146 -5.99 19.51 -11.63
C TYR A 146 -7.18 18.54 -11.73
N ARG A 147 -8.33 18.95 -11.15
CA ARG A 147 -9.52 18.09 -11.00
C ARG A 147 -10.03 17.49 -12.31
N GLN A 148 -10.06 18.26 -13.38
CA GLN A 148 -10.55 17.78 -14.69
C GLN A 148 -9.64 16.70 -15.28
N MET A 149 -8.32 16.87 -15.15
CA MET A 149 -7.34 15.86 -15.58
C MET A 149 -7.45 14.60 -14.73
N ALA A 150 -7.61 14.76 -13.42
CA ALA A 150 -7.82 13.63 -12.51
C ALA A 150 -9.05 12.81 -12.87
N LEU A 151 -10.18 13.49 -13.15
CA LEU A 151 -11.42 12.82 -13.53
C LEU A 151 -11.30 12.06 -14.86
N ALA A 152 -10.61 12.65 -15.84
CA ALA A 152 -10.34 12.00 -17.12
C ALA A 152 -9.48 10.73 -16.94
N ASP A 153 -8.45 10.80 -16.08
CA ASP A 153 -7.61 9.65 -15.75
C ASP A 153 -8.40 8.56 -15.01
N PHE A 154 -9.22 8.92 -14.02
CA PHE A 154 -10.03 7.95 -13.29
C PHE A 154 -11.03 7.24 -14.21
N LYS A 155 -11.70 7.99 -15.10
CA LYS A 155 -12.60 7.41 -16.10
C LYS A 155 -11.87 6.41 -16.99
N LYS A 156 -10.69 6.78 -17.49
CA LYS A 156 -9.89 5.90 -18.33
C LYS A 156 -9.37 4.67 -17.58
N ALA A 157 -8.98 4.82 -16.32
CA ALA A 157 -8.55 3.69 -15.49
C ALA A 157 -9.72 2.72 -15.21
N ALA A 158 -10.92 3.24 -14.93
CA ALA A 158 -12.13 2.44 -14.75
C ALA A 158 -12.51 1.65 -16.03
N GLU A 159 -12.32 2.24 -17.23
CA GLU A 159 -12.50 1.57 -18.52
C GLU A 159 -11.47 0.44 -18.75
N LEU A 160 -10.36 0.43 -18.00
CA LEU A 160 -9.30 -0.58 -17.99
C LEU A 160 -9.42 -1.53 -16.79
N ASP A 161 -10.61 -1.65 -16.21
CA ASP A 161 -10.95 -2.54 -15.10
C ASP A 161 -10.15 -2.28 -13.80
N ASP A 162 -9.67 -1.05 -13.58
CA ASP A 162 -9.08 -0.67 -12.29
C ASP A 162 -10.17 -0.50 -11.23
N GLU A 163 -10.15 -1.35 -10.20
CA GLU A 163 -11.19 -1.43 -9.17
C GLU A 163 -11.28 -0.15 -8.33
N ASP A 164 -10.15 0.46 -8.00
CA ASP A 164 -10.10 1.70 -7.23
C ASP A 164 -10.72 2.87 -8.01
N ALA A 165 -10.46 2.93 -9.33
CA ALA A 165 -11.04 3.92 -10.22
C ALA A 165 -12.55 3.72 -10.39
N GLN A 166 -13.01 2.48 -10.55
CA GLN A 166 -14.44 2.15 -10.63
C GLN A 166 -15.17 2.58 -9.36
N THR A 167 -14.63 2.21 -8.19
CA THR A 167 -15.18 2.61 -6.89
C THR A 167 -15.24 4.14 -6.74
N TYR A 168 -14.19 4.84 -7.16
CA TYR A 168 -14.17 6.31 -7.13
C TYR A 168 -15.26 6.91 -8.00
N MET A 169 -15.43 6.42 -9.24
CA MET A 169 -16.45 6.90 -10.17
C MET A 169 -17.87 6.63 -9.67
N GLU A 170 -18.14 5.46 -9.09
CA GLU A 170 -19.43 5.12 -8.47
C GLU A 170 -19.75 6.04 -7.30
N THR A 171 -18.77 6.32 -6.44
CA THR A 171 -18.95 7.22 -5.29
C THR A 171 -19.29 8.65 -5.75
N MET A 172 -18.62 9.14 -6.79
CA MET A 172 -18.89 10.47 -7.35
C MET A 172 -20.29 10.55 -7.95
N ALA A 173 -20.75 9.52 -8.66
CA ALA A 173 -22.09 9.47 -9.25
C ALA A 173 -23.24 9.46 -8.22
N GLN A 174 -22.97 9.05 -6.98
CA GLN A 174 -23.96 9.04 -5.88
C GLN A 174 -24.06 10.40 -5.15
N THR A 175 -23.14 11.31 -5.40
CA THR A 175 -23.06 12.62 -4.71
C THR A 175 -23.56 13.78 -5.54
N GLU A 176 -23.92 13.56 -6.82
CA GLU A 176 -24.58 14.51 -7.73
C GLU A 176 -26.10 14.36 -7.68
#